data_945c4872dbf32148ddb31728708a8098
#
_entry.id   945c4872dbf32148ddb31728708a8098
#
_cell.length_a   1.000
_cell.length_b   1.000
_cell.length_c   1.000
_cell.angle_alpha   90.00
_cell.angle_beta   90.00
_cell.angle_gamma   90.00
#
_symmetry.space_group_name_H-M   'P 1'
#
loop_
_entity.id
_entity.type
_entity.pdbx_description
1 polymer ?
#
loop_
_entity_poly.entity_id
_entity_poly.type
_entity_poly.pdbx_seq_one_letter_code
_entity_poly.pdbx_strand_id
1 'polypeptide(L)'
;MAEPRRLIDRPALRLRRLRAGADGGPDFLRARIAEDAEDRLAVTLRPFPVALDLASSGDEVIRLLRRRNPSGTAFRATPEPASAASFVCDDEALPLRSESLDLIVSSLALQFADDLPGLLAQARRALRPDGLFLAALLGGDSLSELRQSFAAAEAEMEGGASPRVLPFADVRALGGLLQRAGFALPVTDVDRVVARYDNPLDLIAELRAWGATNVLAERRRTPLRRATLTRALEIYADRFADGDGRVRATFEIVWLSGWAPDPGQQQPLRPGSARVRLADALGVKESPAS
;
A
#
# COMPACT_ATOMS: atom_id res chain seq x y z
N MET A 1 -1.59 -16.99 -27.29
CA MET A 1 -2.09 -16.32 -26.07
C MET A 1 -1.57 -14.89 -26.12
N ALA A 2 -2.45 -13.88 -26.02
CA ALA A 2 -2.00 -12.51 -25.91
C ALA A 2 -1.24 -12.34 -24.59
N GLU A 3 -0.09 -11.65 -24.61
CA GLU A 3 0.61 -11.29 -23.38
C GLU A 3 -0.36 -10.52 -22.47
N PRO A 4 -0.37 -10.79 -21.15
CA PRO A 4 -1.21 -10.04 -20.23
C PRO A 4 -0.83 -8.55 -20.31
N ARG A 5 -1.84 -7.71 -20.45
CA ARG A 5 -1.67 -6.26 -20.56
C ARG A 5 -1.10 -5.74 -19.25
N ARG A 6 0.14 -5.29 -19.26
CA ARG A 6 0.81 -4.72 -18.08
C ARG A 6 0.29 -3.30 -17.83
N LEU A 7 -0.06 -3.03 -16.59
CA LEU A 7 -0.43 -1.69 -16.14
C LEU A 7 0.82 -0.83 -15.90
N ILE A 8 1.90 -1.46 -15.41
CA ILE A 8 3.11 -0.79 -14.94
C ILE A 8 4.27 -0.95 -15.94
N ASP A 9 4.92 0.14 -16.30
CA ASP A 9 6.21 0.14 -16.99
C ASP A 9 7.32 -0.12 -15.94
N ARG A 10 7.58 -1.40 -15.66
CA ARG A 10 8.55 -1.85 -14.64
C ARG A 10 9.97 -1.29 -14.84
N PRO A 11 10.53 -1.22 -16.08
CA PRO A 11 11.80 -0.52 -16.30
C PRO A 11 11.79 0.94 -15.89
N ALA A 12 10.69 1.66 -16.19
CA ALA A 12 10.55 3.06 -15.76
C ALA A 12 10.42 3.19 -14.24
N LEU A 13 9.65 2.31 -13.59
CA LEU A 13 9.51 2.26 -12.14
C LEU A 13 10.88 2.05 -11.46
N ARG A 14 11.62 1.03 -11.92
CA ARG A 14 12.96 0.75 -11.42
C ARG A 14 13.90 1.95 -11.53
N LEU A 15 13.95 2.57 -12.71
CA LEU A 15 14.80 3.74 -12.93
C LEU A 15 14.43 4.91 -11.99
N ARG A 16 13.15 5.14 -11.75
CA ARG A 16 12.67 6.21 -10.88
C ARG A 16 12.99 5.93 -9.42
N ARG A 17 12.79 4.71 -8.95
CA ARG A 17 13.16 4.29 -7.59
C ARG A 17 14.66 4.39 -7.34
N LEU A 18 15.50 3.98 -8.28
CA LEU A 18 16.96 4.14 -8.19
C LEU A 18 17.37 5.62 -8.09
N ARG A 19 16.72 6.51 -8.82
CA ARG A 19 16.96 7.95 -8.73
C ARG A 19 16.48 8.55 -7.41
N ALA A 20 15.29 8.16 -6.97
CA ALA A 20 14.71 8.61 -5.70
C ALA A 20 15.53 8.17 -4.50
N GLY A 21 16.10 6.97 -4.50
CA GLY A 21 16.95 6.46 -3.41
C GLY A 21 18.24 7.25 -3.17
N ALA A 22 18.64 8.09 -4.13
CA ALA A 22 19.83 8.95 -3.99
C ALA A 22 19.53 10.27 -3.25
N ASP A 23 18.29 10.74 -3.24
CA ASP A 23 17.95 12.11 -2.81
C ASP A 23 17.30 12.21 -1.41
N GLY A 24 16.93 11.08 -0.78
CA GLY A 24 16.53 10.99 0.64
C GLY A 24 15.61 12.10 1.18
N GLY A 25 14.58 12.47 0.41
CA GLY A 25 13.67 13.57 0.79
C GLY A 25 12.82 13.27 2.02
N PRO A 26 12.20 14.29 2.64
CA PRO A 26 11.31 14.12 3.78
C PRO A 26 10.16 13.20 3.40
N ASP A 27 9.84 12.26 4.27
CA ASP A 27 8.86 11.25 4.02
C ASP A 27 7.97 11.02 5.22
N PHE A 28 7.06 11.95 5.43
CA PHE A 28 6.08 11.87 6.51
C PHE A 28 5.18 10.64 6.34
N LEU A 29 4.85 10.27 5.09
CA LEU A 29 3.90 9.17 4.84
C LEU A 29 4.53 7.81 5.16
N ARG A 30 5.80 7.58 4.78
CA ARG A 30 6.52 6.35 5.14
C ARG A 30 6.74 6.23 6.64
N ALA A 31 7.13 7.33 7.29
CA ALA A 31 7.29 7.38 8.73
C ALA A 31 5.97 7.05 9.45
N ARG A 32 4.87 7.72 9.07
CA ARG A 32 3.54 7.45 9.60
C ARG A 32 3.13 5.99 9.42
N ILE A 33 3.29 5.44 8.21
CA ILE A 33 2.92 4.04 7.95
C ILE A 33 3.79 3.08 8.78
N ALA A 34 5.06 3.39 9.01
CA ALA A 34 5.91 2.57 9.88
C ALA A 34 5.49 2.63 11.35
N GLU A 35 5.07 3.79 11.84
CA GLU A 35 4.47 3.96 13.19
C GLU A 35 3.16 3.18 13.30
N ASP A 36 2.24 3.32 12.35
CA ASP A 36 0.99 2.58 12.31
C ASP A 36 1.22 1.05 12.23
N ALA A 37 2.25 0.61 11.48
CA ALA A 37 2.65 -0.80 11.44
C ALA A 37 3.17 -1.28 12.80
N GLU A 38 3.94 -0.46 13.51
CA GLU A 38 4.43 -0.75 14.85
C GLU A 38 3.27 -0.94 15.84
N ASP A 39 2.28 -0.05 15.82
CA ASP A 39 1.08 -0.12 16.67
C ASP A 39 0.25 -1.37 16.35
N ARG A 40 0.02 -1.68 15.08
CA ARG A 40 -0.69 -2.91 14.65
C ARG A 40 0.04 -4.18 15.08
N LEU A 41 1.36 -4.18 15.02
CA LEU A 41 2.17 -5.30 15.51
C LEU A 41 2.25 -5.36 17.05
N ALA A 42 2.12 -4.24 17.75
CA ALA A 42 2.18 -4.17 19.20
C ALA A 42 1.03 -4.91 19.91
N VAL A 43 -0.15 -4.94 19.28
CA VAL A 43 -1.32 -5.68 19.81
C VAL A 43 -1.22 -7.18 19.59
N THR A 44 -0.21 -7.65 18.85
CA THR A 44 0.01 -9.06 18.58
C THR A 44 1.01 -9.62 19.59
N LEU A 45 0.57 -10.51 20.49
CA LEU A 45 1.41 -11.09 21.53
C LEU A 45 2.39 -12.16 21.02
N ARG A 46 2.25 -12.57 19.76
CA ARG A 46 3.08 -13.60 19.15
C ARG A 46 4.46 -13.05 18.74
N PRO A 47 5.55 -13.78 19.01
CA PRO A 47 6.86 -13.45 18.48
C PRO A 47 6.95 -13.79 16.97
N PHE A 48 7.74 -13.01 16.24
CA PHE A 48 8.00 -13.22 14.80
C PHE A 48 9.52 -13.38 14.58
N PRO A 49 10.12 -14.56 14.90
CA PRO A 49 11.57 -14.77 14.83
C PRO A 49 12.17 -14.50 13.46
N VAL A 50 11.43 -14.79 12.38
CA VAL A 50 11.90 -14.58 10.99
C VAL A 50 10.93 -13.65 10.28
N ALA A 51 11.35 -12.42 10.03
CA ALA A 51 10.53 -11.39 9.43
C ALA A 51 11.10 -10.91 8.08
N LEU A 52 10.21 -10.57 7.16
CA LEU A 52 10.54 -10.02 5.86
C LEU A 52 9.91 -8.64 5.66
N ASP A 53 10.72 -7.67 5.28
CA ASP A 53 10.30 -6.44 4.62
C ASP A 53 10.24 -6.69 3.11
N LEU A 54 9.02 -6.75 2.56
CA LEU A 54 8.78 -7.06 1.16
C LEU A 54 8.61 -5.79 0.34
N ALA A 55 9.63 -5.43 -0.40
CA ALA A 55 9.67 -4.34 -1.39
C ALA A 55 9.25 -2.95 -0.85
N SER A 56 9.21 -2.74 0.47
CA SER A 56 8.78 -1.46 1.04
C SER A 56 9.53 -0.27 0.45
N SER A 57 8.78 0.79 0.21
CA SER A 57 9.37 2.09 -0.16
C SER A 57 10.10 2.65 1.05
N GLY A 58 11.42 2.85 0.95
CA GLY A 58 12.25 3.29 2.08
C GLY A 58 12.74 2.14 2.97
N ASP A 59 13.38 2.47 4.09
CA ASP A 59 13.98 1.52 5.03
C ASP A 59 13.33 1.55 6.44
N GLU A 60 12.21 2.27 6.58
CA GLU A 60 11.49 2.42 7.85
C GLU A 60 11.01 1.06 8.38
N VAL A 61 10.44 0.23 7.49
CA VAL A 61 9.92 -1.10 7.83
C VAL A 61 11.04 -2.03 8.29
N ILE A 62 12.14 -2.13 7.54
CA ILE A 62 13.25 -3.01 7.96
C ILE A 62 13.90 -2.54 9.27
N ARG A 63 13.97 -1.23 9.51
CA ARG A 63 14.42 -0.69 10.80
C ARG A 63 13.47 -1.05 11.94
N LEU A 64 12.15 -0.95 11.71
CA LEU A 64 11.12 -1.37 12.66
C LEU A 64 11.28 -2.85 12.99
N LEU A 65 11.35 -3.73 12.00
CA LEU A 65 11.45 -5.17 12.20
C LEU A 65 12.70 -5.57 13.00
N ARG A 66 13.83 -4.93 12.74
CA ARG A 66 15.09 -5.15 13.49
C ARG A 66 15.00 -4.68 14.95
N ARG A 67 14.33 -3.55 15.21
CA ARG A 67 14.12 -3.06 16.58
C ARG A 67 13.21 -3.99 17.39
N ARG A 68 12.10 -4.44 16.77
CA ARG A 68 11.14 -5.33 17.45
C ARG A 68 11.67 -6.72 17.74
N ASN A 69 12.61 -7.18 16.98
CA ASN A 69 13.12 -8.55 17.08
C ASN A 69 14.65 -8.59 17.10
N PRO A 70 15.29 -8.09 18.17
CA PRO A 70 16.75 -8.01 18.25
C PRO A 70 17.44 -9.38 18.26
N SER A 71 16.73 -10.43 18.69
CA SER A 71 17.23 -11.81 18.74
C SER A 71 16.84 -12.65 17.53
N GLY A 72 16.01 -12.10 16.64
CA GLY A 72 15.54 -12.78 15.44
C GLY A 72 16.27 -12.33 14.19
N THR A 73 15.73 -12.74 13.06
CA THR A 73 16.27 -12.38 11.74
C THR A 73 15.26 -11.55 10.97
N ALA A 74 15.68 -10.37 10.50
CA ALA A 74 14.88 -9.53 9.62
C ALA A 74 15.60 -9.35 8.29
N PHE A 75 14.96 -9.77 7.23
CA PHE A 75 15.41 -9.62 5.84
C PHE A 75 14.68 -8.48 5.16
N ARG A 76 15.31 -7.91 4.12
CA ARG A 76 14.65 -7.00 3.20
C ARG A 76 14.85 -7.49 1.78
N ALA A 77 13.77 -7.80 1.09
CA ALA A 77 13.72 -8.08 -0.34
C ALA A 77 13.30 -6.83 -1.10
N THR A 78 14.04 -6.45 -2.12
CA THR A 78 13.75 -5.27 -2.95
C THR A 78 13.86 -5.61 -4.42
N PRO A 79 13.03 -5.01 -5.31
CA PRO A 79 13.20 -5.19 -6.75
C PRO A 79 14.40 -4.41 -7.32
N GLU A 80 14.93 -3.44 -6.57
CA GLU A 80 16.12 -2.67 -6.93
C GLU A 80 17.21 -2.78 -5.85
N PRO A 81 18.51 -2.65 -6.21
CA PRO A 81 19.57 -2.54 -5.22
C PRO A 81 19.32 -1.37 -4.26
N ALA A 82 19.37 -1.62 -2.96
CA ALA A 82 19.20 -0.64 -1.91
C ALA A 82 20.18 -0.93 -0.76
N SER A 83 20.61 0.09 -0.04
CA SER A 83 21.61 -0.01 1.03
C SER A 83 21.22 -0.97 2.16
N ALA A 84 19.93 -1.06 2.46
CA ALA A 84 19.41 -1.94 3.50
C ALA A 84 18.87 -3.29 2.95
N ALA A 85 18.98 -3.55 1.63
CA ALA A 85 18.52 -4.79 1.03
C ALA A 85 19.34 -5.99 1.51
N SER A 86 18.67 -7.08 1.85
CA SER A 86 19.31 -8.38 2.11
C SER A 86 19.53 -9.14 0.81
N PHE A 87 18.59 -9.00 -0.12
CA PHE A 87 18.67 -9.54 -1.47
C PHE A 87 17.77 -8.76 -2.44
N VAL A 88 18.08 -8.88 -3.73
CA VAL A 88 17.30 -8.28 -4.81
C VAL A 88 16.53 -9.39 -5.52
N CYS A 89 15.23 -9.22 -5.67
CA CYS A 89 14.38 -10.17 -6.40
C CYS A 89 13.21 -9.44 -7.08
N ASP A 90 12.60 -10.11 -8.05
CA ASP A 90 11.33 -9.65 -8.59
C ASP A 90 10.24 -9.79 -7.51
N ASP A 91 9.50 -8.71 -7.25
CA ASP A 91 8.41 -8.69 -6.28
C ASP A 91 7.20 -9.56 -6.70
N GLU A 92 7.09 -9.92 -7.99
CA GLU A 92 6.09 -10.85 -8.53
C GLU A 92 6.60 -12.29 -8.65
N ALA A 93 7.89 -12.54 -8.40
CA ALA A 93 8.52 -13.87 -8.44
C ALA A 93 9.42 -14.07 -7.22
N LEU A 94 8.80 -14.30 -6.06
CA LEU A 94 9.50 -14.35 -4.78
C LEU A 94 10.31 -15.64 -4.62
N PRO A 95 11.65 -15.59 -4.48
CA PRO A 95 12.49 -16.75 -4.28
C PRO A 95 12.46 -17.23 -2.81
N LEU A 96 11.26 -17.40 -2.28
CA LEU A 96 11.03 -17.73 -0.88
C LEU A 96 10.61 -19.18 -0.75
N ARG A 97 11.24 -19.88 0.20
CA ARG A 97 10.85 -21.23 0.59
C ARG A 97 9.46 -21.17 1.26
N SER A 98 8.63 -22.19 0.99
CA SER A 98 7.35 -22.36 1.68
C SER A 98 7.58 -22.49 3.20
N GLU A 99 6.66 -21.91 3.99
CA GLU A 99 6.62 -22.01 5.45
C GLU A 99 7.96 -21.67 6.13
N SER A 100 8.60 -20.59 5.70
CA SER A 100 9.92 -20.18 6.20
C SER A 100 9.90 -18.87 6.99
N LEU A 101 8.83 -18.07 6.88
CA LEU A 101 8.70 -16.76 7.49
C LEU A 101 7.57 -16.74 8.55
N ASP A 102 7.75 -15.95 9.60
CA ASP A 102 6.74 -15.73 10.63
C ASP A 102 5.94 -14.43 10.37
N LEU A 103 6.58 -13.47 9.71
CA LEU A 103 5.98 -12.15 9.41
C LEU A 103 6.45 -11.66 8.04
N ILE A 104 5.53 -11.14 7.25
CA ILE A 104 5.83 -10.34 6.06
C ILE A 104 5.18 -8.97 6.22
N VAL A 105 5.96 -7.90 6.09
CA VAL A 105 5.46 -6.52 6.08
C VAL A 105 5.81 -5.87 4.74
N SER A 106 4.88 -5.11 4.15
CA SER A 106 5.12 -4.34 2.93
C SER A 106 4.49 -2.94 3.05
N SER A 107 5.23 -1.91 2.69
CA SER A 107 4.77 -0.52 2.75
C SER A 107 4.93 0.18 1.42
N LEU A 108 3.82 0.73 0.88
CA LEU A 108 3.76 1.55 -0.33
C LEU A 108 4.45 0.92 -1.56
N ALA A 109 4.36 -0.40 -1.69
CA ALA A 109 4.97 -1.14 -2.79
C ALA A 109 3.95 -1.88 -3.66
N LEU A 110 2.96 -2.52 -3.03
CA LEU A 110 2.06 -3.47 -3.69
C LEU A 110 1.15 -2.85 -4.74
N GLN A 111 0.90 -1.55 -4.69
CA GLN A 111 0.15 -0.83 -5.73
C GLN A 111 0.87 -0.82 -7.10
N PHE A 112 2.12 -1.21 -7.15
CA PHE A 112 2.90 -1.31 -8.39
C PHE A 112 3.03 -2.73 -8.93
N ALA A 113 2.41 -3.72 -8.29
CA ALA A 113 2.37 -5.09 -8.78
C ALA A 113 1.32 -5.26 -9.87
N ASP A 114 1.70 -5.78 -11.04
CA ASP A 114 0.78 -6.15 -12.10
C ASP A 114 0.01 -7.43 -11.75
N ASP A 115 0.67 -8.40 -11.07
CA ASP A 115 0.07 -9.64 -10.56
C ASP A 115 -0.02 -9.63 -9.01
N LEU A 116 -0.79 -8.71 -8.45
CA LEU A 116 -1.04 -8.68 -7.01
C LEU A 116 -1.64 -9.98 -6.46
N PRO A 117 -2.61 -10.67 -7.15
CA PRO A 117 -3.08 -11.98 -6.70
C PRO A 117 -1.97 -13.03 -6.57
N GLY A 118 -1.10 -13.13 -7.57
CA GLY A 118 0.02 -14.07 -7.57
C GLY A 118 1.04 -13.74 -6.48
N LEU A 119 1.33 -12.45 -6.25
CA LEU A 119 2.21 -11.99 -5.18
C LEU A 119 1.64 -12.39 -3.80
N LEU A 120 0.36 -12.12 -3.55
CA LEU A 120 -0.30 -12.48 -2.29
C LEU A 120 -0.31 -14.00 -2.04
N ALA A 121 -0.54 -14.81 -3.08
CA ALA A 121 -0.47 -16.26 -2.98
C ALA A 121 0.95 -16.74 -2.63
N GLN A 122 1.99 -16.15 -3.22
CA GLN A 122 3.39 -16.46 -2.93
C GLN A 122 3.77 -16.03 -1.49
N ALA A 123 3.33 -14.83 -1.06
CA ALA A 123 3.55 -14.35 0.30
C ALA A 123 2.89 -15.30 1.33
N ARG A 124 1.64 -15.69 1.09
CA ARG A 124 0.93 -16.64 1.95
C ARG A 124 1.64 -17.99 2.02
N ARG A 125 2.13 -18.53 0.89
CA ARG A 125 2.89 -19.78 0.85
C ARG A 125 4.20 -19.72 1.62
N ALA A 126 4.86 -18.56 1.64
CA ALA A 126 6.12 -18.37 2.35
C ALA A 126 5.94 -18.27 3.87
N LEU A 127 4.77 -17.89 4.34
CA LEU A 127 4.45 -17.83 5.76
C LEU A 127 4.24 -19.22 6.35
N ARG A 128 4.83 -19.44 7.54
CA ARG A 128 4.52 -20.60 8.40
C ARG A 128 3.06 -20.58 8.81
N PRO A 129 2.49 -21.74 9.19
CA PRO A 129 1.18 -21.76 9.85
C PRO A 129 1.12 -20.70 10.96
N ASP A 130 0.02 -19.93 10.99
CA ASP A 130 -0.17 -18.82 11.92
C ASP A 130 0.87 -17.69 11.80
N GLY A 131 1.55 -17.54 10.65
CA GLY A 131 2.36 -16.39 10.29
C GLY A 131 1.50 -15.24 9.80
N LEU A 132 1.96 -14.01 10.01
CA LEU A 132 1.21 -12.78 9.69
C LEU A 132 1.72 -12.12 8.42
N PHE A 133 0.80 -11.72 7.56
CA PHE A 133 1.01 -10.76 6.48
C PHE A 133 0.40 -9.42 6.86
N LEU A 134 1.16 -8.33 6.73
CA LEU A 134 0.72 -6.96 6.98
C LEU A 134 1.22 -6.07 5.85
N ALA A 135 0.32 -5.35 5.19
CA ALA A 135 0.72 -4.44 4.13
C ALA A 135 -0.08 -3.14 4.14
N ALA A 136 0.57 -2.05 3.75
CA ALA A 136 -0.05 -0.76 3.48
C ALA A 136 0.20 -0.36 2.04
N LEU A 137 -0.85 0.03 1.32
CA LEU A 137 -0.77 0.50 -0.06
C LEU A 137 -1.75 1.65 -0.29
N LEU A 138 -1.56 2.40 -1.37
CA LEU A 138 -2.47 3.49 -1.72
C LEU A 138 -3.77 2.94 -2.30
N GLY A 139 -4.89 3.47 -1.84
CA GLY A 139 -6.25 3.15 -2.26
C GLY A 139 -6.83 4.12 -3.28
N GLY A 140 -8.06 3.86 -3.73
CA GLY A 140 -8.72 4.48 -4.88
C GLY A 140 -8.83 5.99 -4.86
N ASP A 141 -9.03 6.58 -3.68
CA ASP A 141 -9.19 8.04 -3.51
C ASP A 141 -7.85 8.80 -3.50
N SER A 142 -6.71 8.09 -3.46
CA SER A 142 -5.39 8.73 -3.41
C SER A 142 -5.15 9.61 -4.64
N LEU A 143 -4.63 10.83 -4.36
CA LEU A 143 -4.25 11.81 -5.37
C LEU A 143 -5.41 12.18 -6.33
N SER A 144 -6.66 12.11 -5.86
CA SER A 144 -7.84 12.45 -6.66
C SER A 144 -7.80 13.90 -7.17
N GLU A 145 -7.27 14.82 -6.37
CA GLU A 145 -7.10 16.23 -6.72
C GLU A 145 -6.11 16.40 -7.89
N LEU A 146 -4.98 15.71 -7.81
CA LEU A 146 -3.96 15.73 -8.87
C LEU A 146 -4.51 15.12 -10.17
N ARG A 147 -5.22 13.99 -10.07
CA ARG A 147 -5.85 13.31 -11.21
C ARG A 147 -6.83 14.21 -11.92
N GLN A 148 -7.74 14.86 -11.19
CA GLN A 148 -8.76 15.74 -11.73
C GLN A 148 -8.15 16.98 -12.38
N SER A 149 -7.13 17.59 -11.75
CA SER A 149 -6.48 18.79 -12.27
C SER A 149 -5.74 18.53 -13.59
N PHE A 150 -5.00 17.44 -13.67
CA PHE A 150 -4.34 17.06 -14.93
C PHE A 150 -5.33 16.66 -16.02
N ALA A 151 -6.39 15.93 -15.70
CA ALA A 151 -7.40 15.53 -16.67
C ALA A 151 -8.10 16.75 -17.28
N ALA A 152 -8.46 17.75 -16.45
CA ALA A 152 -9.07 18.99 -16.91
C ALA A 152 -8.11 19.81 -17.79
N ALA A 153 -6.86 20.00 -17.34
CA ALA A 153 -5.87 20.77 -18.08
C ALA A 153 -5.55 20.14 -19.45
N GLU A 154 -5.40 18.83 -19.53
CA GLU A 154 -5.14 18.14 -20.79
C GLU A 154 -6.36 18.18 -21.74
N ALA A 155 -7.57 18.09 -21.23
CA ALA A 155 -8.78 18.24 -22.01
C ALA A 155 -8.86 19.65 -22.64
N GLU A 156 -8.53 20.70 -21.86
CA GLU A 156 -8.52 22.09 -22.33
C GLU A 156 -7.39 22.38 -23.34
N MET A 157 -6.17 21.87 -23.08
CA MET A 157 -4.96 22.29 -23.78
C MET A 157 -4.51 21.35 -24.90
N GLU A 158 -4.95 20.08 -24.86
CA GLU A 158 -4.43 19.02 -25.73
C GLU A 158 -5.53 18.22 -26.45
N GLY A 159 -6.79 18.55 -26.17
CA GLY A 159 -7.95 17.89 -26.80
C GLY A 159 -8.21 16.46 -26.30
N GLY A 160 -7.57 16.04 -25.21
CA GLY A 160 -7.79 14.73 -24.62
C GLY A 160 -6.87 14.48 -23.44
N ALA A 161 -7.28 13.64 -22.49
CA ALA A 161 -6.53 13.33 -21.28
C ALA A 161 -5.71 12.04 -21.43
N SER A 162 -4.53 12.01 -20.84
CA SER A 162 -3.72 10.80 -20.68
C SER A 162 -3.68 10.36 -19.20
N PRO A 163 -3.48 9.06 -18.92
CA PRO A 163 -3.42 8.60 -17.53
C PRO A 163 -2.15 9.15 -16.84
N ARG A 164 -2.34 9.90 -15.75
CA ARG A 164 -1.26 10.54 -14.99
C ARG A 164 -1.06 9.93 -13.60
N VAL A 165 -2.13 9.47 -12.97
CA VAL A 165 -2.14 8.88 -11.63
C VAL A 165 -2.59 7.43 -11.77
N LEU A 166 -1.97 6.51 -10.99
CA LEU A 166 -2.35 5.11 -11.00
C LEU A 166 -3.84 4.94 -10.65
N PRO A 167 -4.54 3.99 -11.31
CA PRO A 167 -5.84 3.53 -10.86
C PRO A 167 -5.63 2.58 -9.67
N PHE A 168 -5.67 3.12 -8.46
CA PHE A 168 -5.53 2.31 -7.25
C PHE A 168 -6.76 1.42 -7.02
N ALA A 169 -6.55 0.25 -6.40
CA ALA A 169 -7.63 -0.68 -6.09
C ALA A 169 -8.48 -0.19 -4.91
N ASP A 170 -9.75 -0.54 -4.91
CA ASP A 170 -10.63 -0.28 -3.77
C ASP A 170 -10.46 -1.32 -2.66
N VAL A 171 -10.85 -0.94 -1.44
CA VAL A 171 -10.69 -1.76 -0.24
C VAL A 171 -11.42 -3.11 -0.32
N ARG A 172 -12.59 -3.18 -0.97
CA ARG A 172 -13.37 -4.43 -1.11
C ARG A 172 -12.68 -5.40 -2.05
N ALA A 173 -12.18 -4.89 -3.18
CA ALA A 173 -11.42 -5.69 -4.13
C ALA A 173 -10.18 -6.30 -3.47
N LEU A 174 -9.45 -5.51 -2.69
CA LEU A 174 -8.27 -5.94 -1.94
C LEU A 174 -8.61 -7.00 -0.87
N GLY A 175 -9.70 -6.83 -0.12
CA GLY A 175 -10.17 -7.85 0.83
C GLY A 175 -10.52 -9.18 0.16
N GLY A 176 -11.19 -9.12 -1.01
CA GLY A 176 -11.46 -10.29 -1.83
C GLY A 176 -10.19 -10.99 -2.34
N LEU A 177 -9.10 -10.23 -2.60
CA LEU A 177 -7.80 -10.79 -2.99
C LEU A 177 -7.16 -11.58 -1.86
N LEU A 178 -7.17 -11.08 -0.61
CA LEU A 178 -6.66 -11.80 0.55
C LEU A 178 -7.38 -13.14 0.75
N GLN A 179 -8.71 -13.15 0.64
CA GLN A 179 -9.51 -14.37 0.75
C GLN A 179 -9.14 -15.38 -0.35
N ARG A 180 -9.05 -14.94 -1.61
CA ARG A 180 -8.68 -15.80 -2.73
C ARG A 180 -7.24 -16.31 -2.64
N ALA A 181 -6.32 -15.54 -2.06
CA ALA A 181 -4.96 -15.97 -1.79
C ALA A 181 -4.86 -17.00 -0.66
N GLY A 182 -5.97 -17.27 0.07
CA GLY A 182 -6.06 -18.29 1.11
C GLY A 182 -5.55 -17.81 2.47
N PHE A 183 -5.56 -16.51 2.75
CA PHE A 183 -5.33 -16.01 4.09
C PHE A 183 -6.52 -16.28 5.01
N ALA A 184 -6.25 -16.69 6.24
CA ALA A 184 -7.22 -16.76 7.32
C ALA A 184 -7.36 -15.39 7.99
N LEU A 185 -8.53 -15.12 8.55
CA LEU A 185 -8.84 -13.90 9.29
C LEU A 185 -8.42 -12.62 8.53
N PRO A 186 -8.77 -12.50 7.22
CA PRO A 186 -8.37 -11.34 6.44
C PRO A 186 -9.08 -10.08 6.94
N VAL A 187 -8.32 -9.03 7.17
CA VAL A 187 -8.84 -7.72 7.55
C VAL A 187 -8.32 -6.68 6.58
N THR A 188 -9.21 -5.80 6.15
CA THR A 188 -8.87 -4.58 5.41
C THR A 188 -9.36 -3.37 6.17
N ASP A 189 -8.54 -2.35 6.25
CA ASP A 189 -8.82 -1.12 6.97
C ASP A 189 -8.35 0.07 6.12
N VAL A 190 -8.97 1.24 6.29
CA VAL A 190 -8.68 2.44 5.51
C VAL A 190 -8.36 3.59 6.45
N ASP A 191 -7.18 4.17 6.28
CA ASP A 191 -6.81 5.44 6.89
C ASP A 191 -6.72 6.53 5.82
N ARG A 192 -7.40 7.66 6.03
CA ARG A 192 -7.40 8.79 5.10
C ARG A 192 -6.56 9.92 5.65
N VAL A 193 -5.45 10.19 4.98
CA VAL A 193 -4.53 11.28 5.31
C VAL A 193 -4.71 12.41 4.29
N VAL A 194 -4.94 13.63 4.76
CA VAL A 194 -4.95 14.82 3.92
C VAL A 194 -3.69 15.62 4.22
N ALA A 195 -2.73 15.57 3.32
CA ALA A 195 -1.54 16.40 3.38
C ALA A 195 -1.82 17.80 2.80
N ARG A 196 -1.14 18.82 3.32
CA ARG A 196 -1.30 20.22 2.88
C ARG A 196 0.03 20.76 2.43
N TYR A 197 0.08 21.33 1.23
CA TYR A 197 1.27 21.85 0.58
C TYR A 197 1.13 23.35 0.33
N ASP A 198 2.20 24.09 0.38
CA ASP A 198 2.20 25.52 0.08
C ASP A 198 1.88 25.77 -1.40
N ASN A 199 2.27 24.83 -2.27
CA ASN A 199 1.87 24.84 -3.68
C ASN A 199 1.83 23.41 -4.25
N PRO A 200 1.14 23.17 -5.39
CA PRO A 200 1.05 21.83 -5.99
C PRO A 200 2.40 21.25 -6.49
N LEU A 201 3.42 22.09 -6.71
CA LEU A 201 4.75 21.60 -7.14
C LEU A 201 5.46 20.87 -6.01
N ASP A 202 5.21 21.25 -4.75
CA ASP A 202 5.80 20.59 -3.58
C ASP A 202 5.30 19.14 -3.48
N LEU A 203 4.00 18.91 -3.71
CA LEU A 203 3.45 17.56 -3.85
C LEU A 203 4.16 16.77 -4.97
N ILE A 204 4.32 17.39 -6.16
CA ILE A 204 4.96 16.73 -7.30
C ILE A 204 6.44 16.41 -6.99
N ALA A 205 7.13 17.30 -6.27
CA ALA A 205 8.50 17.07 -5.84
C ALA A 205 8.60 15.90 -4.85
N GLU A 206 7.68 15.83 -3.89
CA GLU A 206 7.60 14.72 -2.93
C GLU A 206 7.30 13.38 -3.62
N LEU A 207 6.30 13.31 -4.49
CA LEU A 207 6.02 12.11 -5.28
C LEU A 207 7.22 11.67 -6.14
N ARG A 208 8.02 12.62 -6.61
CA ARG A 208 9.26 12.34 -7.34
C ARG A 208 10.34 11.78 -6.43
N ALA A 209 10.47 12.32 -5.22
CA ALA A 209 11.39 11.81 -4.20
C ALA A 209 11.04 10.39 -3.73
N TRP A 210 9.77 9.99 -3.83
CA TRP A 210 9.35 8.60 -3.58
C TRP A 210 9.57 7.65 -4.76
N GLY A 211 9.98 8.13 -5.92
CA GLY A 211 9.99 7.34 -7.15
C GLY A 211 8.59 7.01 -7.67
N ALA A 212 7.54 7.66 -7.13
CA ALA A 212 6.13 7.36 -7.38
C ALA A 212 5.52 8.23 -8.50
N THR A 213 6.32 8.78 -9.40
CA THR A 213 5.81 9.50 -10.56
C THR A 213 5.19 8.55 -11.59
N ASN A 214 4.47 9.10 -12.59
CA ASN A 214 3.71 8.30 -13.55
C ASN A 214 4.52 7.17 -14.21
N VAL A 215 4.28 5.93 -13.79
CA VAL A 215 4.90 4.70 -14.28
C VAL A 215 3.95 3.83 -15.09
N LEU A 216 2.79 4.37 -15.48
CA LEU A 216 1.83 3.63 -16.29
C LEU A 216 2.42 3.24 -17.64
N ALA A 217 2.15 2.03 -18.08
CA ALA A 217 2.60 1.53 -19.37
C ALA A 217 2.00 2.36 -20.52
N GLU A 218 0.76 2.78 -20.38
CA GLU A 218 0.01 3.58 -21.35
C GLU A 218 0.21 5.10 -21.20
N ARG A 219 1.09 5.54 -20.30
CA ARG A 219 1.36 6.98 -20.17
C ARG A 219 1.84 7.59 -21.48
N ARG A 220 1.49 8.83 -21.72
CA ARG A 220 2.08 9.62 -22.80
C ARG A 220 3.60 9.69 -22.65
N ARG A 221 4.33 9.34 -23.70
CA ARG A 221 5.81 9.28 -23.66
C ARG A 221 6.46 10.60 -24.08
N THR A 222 5.70 11.51 -24.68
CA THR A 222 6.17 12.85 -25.00
C THR A 222 6.24 13.70 -23.71
N PRO A 223 7.23 14.59 -23.58
CA PRO A 223 7.31 15.50 -22.44
C PRO A 223 6.03 16.29 -22.24
N LEU A 224 5.67 16.54 -20.98
CA LEU A 224 4.55 17.41 -20.65
C LEU A 224 4.87 18.84 -21.08
N ARG A 225 3.96 19.47 -21.81
CA ARG A 225 4.11 20.88 -22.21
C ARG A 225 4.03 21.77 -20.98
N ARG A 226 4.87 22.82 -20.96
CA ARG A 226 4.87 23.77 -19.85
C ARG A 226 3.49 24.41 -19.65
N ALA A 227 2.81 24.81 -20.74
CA ALA A 227 1.47 25.39 -20.67
C ALA A 227 0.46 24.45 -20.02
N THR A 228 0.46 23.17 -20.37
CA THR A 228 -0.43 22.16 -19.77
C THR A 228 -0.12 21.96 -18.28
N LEU A 229 1.17 21.94 -17.90
CA LEU A 229 1.55 21.87 -16.49
C LEU A 229 1.06 23.10 -15.73
N THR A 230 1.35 24.31 -16.22
CA THR A 230 0.90 25.56 -15.59
C THR A 230 -0.61 25.55 -15.41
N ARG A 231 -1.37 25.17 -16.44
CA ARG A 231 -2.83 25.08 -16.35
C ARG A 231 -3.31 24.06 -15.32
N ALA A 232 -2.66 22.92 -15.22
CA ALA A 232 -2.98 21.91 -14.21
C ALA A 232 -2.75 22.43 -12.76
N LEU A 233 -1.65 23.18 -12.54
CA LEU A 233 -1.36 23.80 -11.25
C LEU A 233 -2.37 24.89 -10.87
N GLU A 234 -2.79 25.72 -11.85
CA GLU A 234 -3.85 26.71 -11.66
C GLU A 234 -5.16 26.04 -11.25
N ILE A 235 -5.61 25.05 -12.02
CA ILE A 235 -6.84 24.29 -11.70
C ILE A 235 -6.73 23.63 -10.33
N TYR A 236 -5.55 23.12 -9.96
CA TYR A 236 -5.33 22.52 -8.65
C TYR A 236 -5.51 23.56 -7.54
N ALA A 237 -4.85 24.71 -7.66
CA ALA A 237 -4.97 25.80 -6.68
C ALA A 237 -6.42 26.33 -6.59
N ASP A 238 -7.07 26.54 -7.74
CA ASP A 238 -8.46 27.07 -7.77
C ASP A 238 -9.47 26.14 -7.09
N ARG A 239 -9.32 24.80 -7.26
CA ARG A 239 -10.34 23.85 -6.81
C ARG A 239 -10.04 23.24 -5.44
N PHE A 240 -8.78 23.14 -5.06
CA PHE A 240 -8.35 22.34 -3.91
C PHE A 240 -7.50 23.11 -2.89
N ALA A 241 -7.41 24.46 -3.02
CA ALA A 241 -6.84 25.27 -1.97
C ALA A 241 -7.82 25.47 -0.81
N ASP A 242 -7.26 25.52 0.40
CA ASP A 242 -7.97 25.93 1.59
C ASP A 242 -7.97 27.46 1.73
N GLY A 243 -8.72 27.98 2.70
CA GLY A 243 -8.85 29.44 2.93
C GLY A 243 -7.52 30.16 3.25
N ASP A 244 -6.48 29.44 3.62
CA ASP A 244 -5.10 29.96 3.84
C ASP A 244 -4.20 29.85 2.61
N GLY A 245 -4.72 29.40 1.46
CA GLY A 245 -4.02 29.27 0.21
C GLY A 245 -3.24 27.96 0.04
N ARG A 246 -3.15 27.10 1.06
CA ARG A 246 -2.53 25.79 0.94
C ARG A 246 -3.40 24.81 0.16
N VAL A 247 -2.79 23.99 -0.65
CA VAL A 247 -3.49 22.96 -1.43
C VAL A 247 -3.49 21.62 -0.72
N ARG A 248 -4.60 20.90 -0.83
CA ARG A 248 -4.79 19.57 -0.24
C ARG A 248 -4.37 18.48 -1.20
N ALA A 249 -3.76 17.42 -0.69
CA ALA A 249 -3.60 16.15 -1.40
C ALA A 249 -4.09 15.02 -0.50
N THR A 250 -5.02 14.23 -1.01
CA THR A 250 -5.58 13.08 -0.30
C THR A 250 -4.75 11.85 -0.56
N PHE A 251 -4.38 11.14 0.53
CA PHE A 251 -3.80 9.81 0.50
C PHE A 251 -4.74 8.86 1.25
N GLU A 252 -5.31 7.92 0.56
CA GLU A 252 -6.06 6.82 1.14
C GLU A 252 -5.10 5.65 1.34
N ILE A 253 -4.81 5.30 2.59
CA ILE A 253 -3.94 4.18 2.92
C ILE A 253 -4.83 2.98 3.21
N VAL A 254 -4.74 1.95 2.39
CA VAL A 254 -5.42 0.68 2.64
C VAL A 254 -4.47 -0.26 3.33
N TRP A 255 -4.83 -0.66 4.53
CA TRP A 255 -4.15 -1.69 5.28
C TRP A 255 -4.74 -3.06 4.95
N LEU A 256 -3.86 -4.02 4.73
CA LEU A 256 -4.17 -5.42 4.52
C LEU A 256 -3.51 -6.23 5.62
N SER A 257 -4.26 -7.07 6.29
CA SER A 257 -3.70 -8.08 7.19
C SER A 257 -4.37 -9.43 6.98
N GLY A 258 -3.61 -10.49 7.16
CA GLY A 258 -4.11 -11.85 7.03
C GLY A 258 -3.10 -12.84 7.60
N TRP A 259 -3.59 -13.93 8.13
CA TRP A 259 -2.78 -14.97 8.73
C TRP A 259 -2.66 -16.16 7.78
N ALA A 260 -1.52 -16.83 7.78
CA ALA A 260 -1.45 -18.15 7.17
C ALA A 260 -2.32 -19.12 8.00
N PRO A 261 -3.16 -19.94 7.34
CA PRO A 261 -4.04 -20.85 8.06
C PRO A 261 -3.28 -21.79 9.02
N ASP A 262 -3.84 -21.97 10.20
CA ASP A 262 -3.40 -22.92 11.23
C ASP A 262 -4.61 -23.58 11.89
N PRO A 263 -4.56 -24.90 12.17
CA PRO A 263 -5.66 -25.60 12.84
C PRO A 263 -6.04 -25.05 14.22
N GLY A 264 -5.11 -24.37 14.90
CA GLY A 264 -5.33 -23.74 16.20
C GLY A 264 -6.01 -22.38 16.16
N GLN A 265 -6.21 -21.82 14.97
CA GLN A 265 -6.87 -20.52 14.83
C GLN A 265 -8.35 -20.58 15.15
N GLN A 266 -8.88 -19.48 15.69
CA GLN A 266 -10.31 -19.33 15.94
C GLN A 266 -11.11 -19.53 14.66
N GLN A 267 -12.06 -20.46 14.71
CA GLN A 267 -13.00 -20.74 13.62
C GLN A 267 -14.35 -20.13 13.93
N PRO A 268 -15.09 -19.62 12.94
CA PRO A 268 -16.46 -19.21 13.15
C PRO A 268 -17.28 -20.39 13.70
N LEU A 269 -18.01 -20.14 14.77
CA LEU A 269 -18.94 -21.14 15.29
C LEU A 269 -20.05 -21.41 14.27
N ARG A 270 -20.55 -22.64 14.22
CA ARG A 270 -21.67 -23.00 13.32
C ARG A 270 -22.89 -22.14 13.66
N PRO A 271 -23.64 -21.63 12.67
CA PRO A 271 -24.89 -20.95 12.91
C PRO A 271 -25.79 -21.76 13.85
N GLY A 272 -26.36 -21.11 14.86
CA GLY A 272 -27.20 -21.75 15.87
C GLY A 272 -26.47 -22.48 17.00
N SER A 273 -25.15 -22.42 17.09
CA SER A 273 -24.34 -23.03 18.15
C SER A 273 -24.19 -22.15 19.40
N ALA A 274 -24.80 -20.98 19.43
CA ALA A 274 -24.75 -20.10 20.60
C ALA A 274 -25.36 -20.78 21.82
N ARG A 275 -24.59 -20.88 22.90
CA ARG A 275 -25.00 -21.52 24.18
C ARG A 275 -25.58 -20.52 25.19
N VAL A 276 -25.31 -19.24 25.00
CA VAL A 276 -25.76 -18.15 25.86
C VAL A 276 -26.40 -17.06 24.99
N ARG A 277 -27.53 -16.53 25.42
CA ARG A 277 -28.14 -15.37 24.75
C ARG A 277 -27.25 -14.13 24.93
N LEU A 278 -27.21 -13.27 23.92
CA LEU A 278 -26.39 -12.06 23.96
C LEU A 278 -26.78 -11.15 25.14
N ALA A 279 -28.09 -11.02 25.42
CA ALA A 279 -28.58 -10.22 26.55
C ALA A 279 -28.08 -10.76 27.90
N ASP A 280 -28.07 -12.08 28.08
CA ASP A 280 -27.57 -12.72 29.30
C ASP A 280 -26.06 -12.52 29.44
N ALA A 281 -25.31 -12.61 28.32
CA ALA A 281 -23.86 -12.42 28.32
C ALA A 281 -23.45 -10.96 28.61
N LEU A 282 -24.28 -10.00 28.21
CA LEU A 282 -24.07 -8.57 28.43
C LEU A 282 -24.73 -8.04 29.72
N GLY A 283 -25.52 -8.86 30.44
CA GLY A 283 -26.22 -8.47 31.64
C GLY A 283 -27.31 -7.40 31.41
N VAL A 284 -27.85 -7.32 30.19
CA VAL A 284 -28.89 -6.35 29.80
C VAL A 284 -30.25 -7.06 29.61
N LYS A 285 -31.34 -6.36 29.96
CA LYS A 285 -32.68 -6.87 29.68
C LYS A 285 -33.07 -6.59 28.23
N GLU A 286 -33.54 -7.62 27.53
CA GLU A 286 -34.12 -7.45 26.20
C GLU A 286 -35.36 -6.58 26.25
N SER A 287 -35.44 -5.54 25.42
CA SER A 287 -36.70 -4.84 25.17
C SER A 287 -37.53 -5.66 24.16
N PRO A 288 -38.83 -5.87 24.39
CA PRO A 288 -39.67 -6.54 23.39
C PRO A 288 -39.65 -5.74 22.08
N ALA A 289 -39.47 -6.45 20.97
CA ALA A 289 -39.60 -5.85 19.64
C ALA A 289 -41.02 -5.32 19.46
N SER A 290 -41.12 -4.01 19.11
CA SER A 290 -42.38 -3.34 18.78
C SER A 290 -42.91 -3.83 17.44
#